data_864143514550963fe56311880a14c63c
#
_entry.id   864143514550963fe56311880a14c63c
#
_cell.length_a   1.000
_cell.length_b   1.000
_cell.length_c   1.000
_cell.angle_alpha   90.00
_cell.angle_beta   90.00
_cell.angle_gamma   90.00
#
_symmetry.space_group_name_H-M   'P 1'
#
loop_
_entity.id
_entity.type
_entity.pdbx_description
1 polymer ?
#
loop_
_entity_poly.entity_id
_entity_poly.type
_entity_poly.pdbx_seq_one_letter_code
_entity_poly.pdbx_strand_id
1 'polypeptide(L)'
;MQIDINFNMLDEEDEDLAAACDQWECSQLTNDSQAYKNIVTPLTDFRNGYLWVSDLCSQMWCEQQIEYKLTAPVKEPESEQMAKGSELHLERELETQEYVDVRVSSDEDIFAVKVINLTQALLGLANGTVSINREMPIFGTLGESETLFLGKIDEINIQNNSLEIVEFKTRTRNVLPGKAQKETHEIQVMAYKKLVDKLICEGIKTATIYPILHLDGKKNLGSDVLKHCKAIVKTKIKCLDDLINILNDSAKFLSIVERLKITYTSQSDKKCFAEEVVQYNEDWFSQKVNSMLCYWVGKRQTEGVDIEDAWKCQSCYYADNCTWRKSRARELAEKNKTKIQLQIN
;
A
#
# COMPACT_ATOMS: atom_id res chain seq x y z
N MET A 1 -9.72 19.93 2.69
CA MET A 1 -8.45 20.41 3.25
C MET A 1 -7.82 19.22 3.95
N GLN A 2 -6.87 18.60 3.29
CA GLN A 2 -6.14 17.43 3.80
C GLN A 2 -4.87 17.91 4.48
N ILE A 3 -4.46 17.23 5.55
CA ILE A 3 -3.28 17.59 6.29
C ILE A 3 -2.18 16.63 5.85
N ASP A 4 -1.13 17.15 5.24
CA ASP A 4 0.09 16.42 5.01
C ASP A 4 1.22 16.97 5.88
N ILE A 5 2.06 16.06 6.35
CA ILE A 5 3.23 16.41 7.15
C ILE A 5 4.33 16.82 6.18
N ASN A 6 4.68 18.11 6.17
CA ASN A 6 5.82 18.56 5.40
C ASN A 6 7.12 18.31 6.20
N PHE A 7 7.93 17.38 5.73
CA PHE A 7 9.23 17.02 6.29
C PHE A 7 10.39 17.91 5.77
N ASN A 8 10.12 19.13 5.36
CA ASN A 8 11.18 20.07 4.95
C ASN A 8 11.98 20.60 6.14
N MET A 9 12.91 19.80 6.64
CA MET A 9 14.13 20.26 7.32
C MET A 9 15.22 19.18 7.21
N LEU A 10 15.62 18.82 6.00
CA LEU A 10 16.98 18.37 5.67
C LEU A 10 17.15 18.58 4.17
N ASP A 11 18.17 19.38 3.81
CA ASP A 11 18.53 19.65 2.44
C ASP A 11 18.94 18.36 1.72
N GLU A 12 18.54 18.30 0.43
CA GLU A 12 19.06 17.51 -0.68
C GLU A 12 18.54 16.09 -0.87
N GLU A 13 17.86 15.98 -2.02
CA GLU A 13 17.54 14.83 -2.87
C GLU A 13 16.26 14.05 -2.55
N ASP A 14 15.23 14.36 -3.37
CA ASP A 14 13.95 13.66 -3.50
C ASP A 14 14.14 12.17 -3.83
N GLU A 15 14.18 11.34 -2.83
CA GLU A 15 13.91 9.91 -2.98
C GLU A 15 12.59 9.57 -2.29
N ASP A 16 11.60 9.29 -3.15
CA ASP A 16 10.39 8.50 -2.82
C ASP A 16 9.72 8.83 -1.47
N LEU A 17 8.70 9.68 -1.45
CA LEU A 17 7.94 10.01 -0.24
C LEU A 17 7.44 8.77 0.53
N ALA A 18 7.19 7.66 -0.15
CA ALA A 18 6.90 6.38 0.48
C ALA A 18 8.16 5.76 1.12
N ALA A 19 9.33 5.85 0.46
CA ALA A 19 10.59 5.35 0.99
C ALA A 19 11.16 6.27 2.09
N ALA A 20 10.92 7.57 2.03
CA ALA A 20 11.33 8.53 3.07
C ALA A 20 10.52 8.33 4.37
N CYS A 21 9.22 8.05 4.29
CA CYS A 21 8.44 7.61 5.45
C CYS A 21 8.97 6.29 6.03
N ASP A 22 9.31 5.31 5.19
CA ASP A 22 9.86 4.02 5.62
C ASP A 22 11.25 4.18 6.28
N GLN A 23 12.10 5.08 5.81
CA GLN A 23 13.45 5.26 6.38
C GLN A 23 13.45 6.01 7.70
N TRP A 24 12.55 6.97 7.89
CA TRP A 24 12.46 7.71 9.15
C TRP A 24 11.82 6.86 10.25
N GLU A 25 10.79 6.08 9.94
CA GLU A 25 10.18 5.12 10.87
C GLU A 25 11.17 4.02 11.30
N CYS A 26 12.09 3.58 10.42
CA CYS A 26 13.13 2.59 10.75
C CYS A 26 14.22 3.09 11.71
N SER A 27 14.51 4.39 11.75
CA SER A 27 15.66 4.93 12.51
C SER A 27 15.36 5.25 13.98
N GLN A 28 14.09 5.31 14.41
CA GLN A 28 13.69 5.72 15.76
C GLN A 28 13.30 4.55 16.70
N LEU A 29 13.13 3.32 16.18
CA LEU A 29 12.58 2.20 16.95
C LEU A 29 13.63 1.23 17.52
N THR A 30 14.81 1.69 17.87
CA THR A 30 15.75 0.88 18.66
C THR A 30 15.75 1.35 20.11
N ASN A 31 14.86 0.78 20.93
CA ASN A 31 15.17 0.31 22.29
C ASN A 31 13.88 -0.01 23.10
N ASP A 32 13.96 -1.16 23.76
CA ASP A 32 13.10 -1.67 24.84
C ASP A 32 11.71 -2.22 24.50
N SER A 33 11.66 -3.50 24.14
CA SER A 33 10.60 -4.39 24.64
C SER A 33 11.04 -5.86 24.66
N GLN A 34 11.51 -6.31 25.81
CA GLN A 34 11.66 -7.74 26.16
C GLN A 34 10.29 -8.35 26.50
N ALA A 35 9.51 -8.82 25.55
CA ALA A 35 8.36 -9.69 25.85
C ALA A 35 7.82 -10.57 24.71
N TYR A 36 8.24 -10.43 23.47
CA TYR A 36 7.89 -11.40 22.40
C TYR A 36 9.16 -11.96 21.77
N LYS A 37 9.75 -13.00 22.39
CA LYS A 37 10.82 -13.81 21.80
C LYS A 37 10.24 -14.57 20.59
N ASN A 38 10.35 -14.05 19.35
CA ASN A 38 11.44 -14.31 18.42
C ASN A 38 11.11 -15.45 17.47
N ILE A 39 10.09 -15.28 16.63
CA ILE A 39 10.16 -15.85 15.29
C ILE A 39 10.47 -14.66 14.39
N VAL A 40 11.73 -14.54 13.96
CA VAL A 40 12.14 -13.57 12.94
C VAL A 40 11.46 -13.97 11.64
N THR A 41 10.56 -13.14 11.16
CA THR A 41 9.83 -13.35 9.91
C THR A 41 10.15 -12.20 8.96
N PRO A 42 10.01 -12.36 7.65
CA PRO A 42 10.17 -11.24 6.72
C PRO A 42 9.35 -10.01 7.09
N LEU A 43 8.14 -10.21 7.63
CA LEU A 43 7.27 -9.13 8.09
C LEU A 43 7.87 -8.33 9.24
N THR A 44 8.46 -9.00 10.23
CA THR A 44 9.05 -8.31 11.40
C THR A 44 10.46 -7.80 11.12
N ASP A 45 11.22 -8.46 10.25
CA ASP A 45 12.61 -8.13 9.95
C ASP A 45 12.74 -6.97 8.96
N PHE A 46 11.83 -6.92 7.98
CA PHE A 46 11.91 -5.95 6.88
C PHE A 46 10.77 -4.93 6.86
N ARG A 47 9.70 -5.13 7.62
CA ARG A 47 8.47 -4.32 7.53
C ARG A 47 7.85 -3.92 8.87
N ASN A 48 8.58 -4.02 9.97
CA ASN A 48 8.12 -3.59 11.30
C ASN A 48 6.72 -4.10 11.69
N GLY A 49 6.31 -5.27 11.18
CA GLY A 49 5.03 -5.90 11.51
C GLY A 49 3.83 -5.47 10.66
N TYR A 50 3.98 -4.59 9.68
CA TYR A 50 2.92 -4.19 8.75
C TYR A 50 3.41 -4.15 7.30
N LEU A 51 2.48 -4.14 6.35
CA LEU A 51 2.76 -4.08 4.91
C LEU A 51 2.09 -2.87 4.28
N TRP A 52 2.66 -2.39 3.19
CA TRP A 52 1.98 -1.48 2.29
C TRP A 52 1.16 -2.27 1.25
N VAL A 53 0.06 -1.71 0.76
CA VAL A 53 -0.70 -2.32 -0.33
C VAL A 53 0.19 -2.49 -1.58
N SER A 54 1.15 -1.60 -1.81
CA SER A 54 2.16 -1.71 -2.87
C SER A 54 3.08 -2.94 -2.72
N ASP A 55 3.28 -3.47 -1.50
CA ASP A 55 4.03 -4.71 -1.30
C ASP A 55 3.31 -5.91 -1.93
N LEU A 56 1.96 -5.96 -1.86
CA LEU A 56 1.19 -6.99 -2.57
C LEU A 56 1.37 -6.89 -4.08
N CYS A 57 1.37 -5.68 -4.63
CA CYS A 57 1.58 -5.46 -6.06
C CYS A 57 2.96 -5.93 -6.51
N SER A 58 3.99 -5.57 -5.73
CA SER A 58 5.37 -5.97 -5.98
C SER A 58 5.55 -7.48 -5.86
N GLN A 59 4.93 -8.11 -4.86
CA GLN A 59 4.97 -9.54 -4.64
C GLN A 59 4.23 -10.31 -5.75
N MET A 60 3.09 -9.80 -6.21
CA MET A 60 2.35 -10.36 -7.35
C MET A 60 3.17 -10.32 -8.63
N TRP A 61 4.04 -9.32 -8.80
CA TRP A 61 4.97 -9.25 -9.92
C TRP A 61 6.07 -10.31 -9.81
N CYS A 62 6.82 -10.31 -8.69
CA CYS A 62 7.85 -11.31 -8.40
C CYS A 62 8.29 -11.21 -6.93
N GLU A 63 7.95 -12.20 -6.12
CA GLU A 63 8.29 -12.24 -4.70
C GLU A 63 9.81 -12.28 -4.46
N GLN A 64 10.56 -13.04 -5.26
CA GLN A 64 12.02 -13.08 -5.18
C GLN A 64 12.66 -11.70 -5.45
N GLN A 65 12.05 -10.87 -6.29
CA GLN A 65 12.53 -9.52 -6.54
C GLN A 65 12.32 -8.63 -5.31
N ILE A 66 11.17 -8.75 -4.63
CA ILE A 66 10.92 -7.97 -3.40
C ILE A 66 11.91 -8.35 -2.30
N GLU A 67 12.21 -9.63 -2.11
CA GLU A 67 13.22 -10.05 -1.15
C GLU A 67 14.59 -9.44 -1.45
N TYR A 68 15.01 -9.40 -2.71
CA TYR A 68 16.26 -8.74 -3.09
C TYR A 68 16.23 -7.23 -2.86
N LYS A 69 15.11 -6.55 -3.14
CA LYS A 69 14.97 -5.12 -2.82
C LYS A 69 15.15 -4.83 -1.33
N LEU A 70 14.74 -5.76 -0.48
CA LEU A 70 14.86 -5.63 0.98
C LEU A 70 16.25 -6.01 1.51
N THR A 71 16.91 -7.01 0.91
CA THR A 71 18.15 -7.61 1.44
C THR A 71 19.41 -7.22 0.69
N ALA A 72 19.31 -6.77 -0.56
CA ALA A 72 20.49 -6.45 -1.36
C ALA A 72 21.18 -5.16 -0.87
N PRO A 73 22.54 -5.16 -0.83
CA PRO A 73 23.31 -4.00 -0.39
C PRO A 73 23.25 -2.81 -1.39
N VAL A 74 22.89 -3.09 -2.64
CA VAL A 74 22.73 -2.09 -3.69
C VAL A 74 21.28 -2.10 -4.15
N LYS A 75 20.61 -0.98 -3.98
CA LYS A 75 19.22 -0.79 -4.40
C LYS A 75 19.13 -0.53 -5.91
N GLU A 76 18.03 -0.96 -6.51
CA GLU A 76 17.67 -0.61 -7.87
C GLU A 76 17.43 0.90 -7.96
N PRO A 77 18.07 1.63 -8.89
CA PRO A 77 17.83 3.06 -9.05
C PRO A 77 16.41 3.32 -9.56
N GLU A 78 15.81 4.41 -9.11
CA GLU A 78 14.53 4.86 -9.63
C GLU A 78 14.63 5.18 -11.12
N SER A 79 13.63 4.75 -11.90
CA SER A 79 13.58 5.06 -13.32
C SER A 79 12.92 6.43 -13.55
N GLU A 80 13.35 7.15 -14.61
CA GLU A 80 12.72 8.41 -15.04
C GLU A 80 11.20 8.28 -15.25
N GLN A 81 10.74 7.07 -15.63
CA GLN A 81 9.33 6.79 -15.84
C GLN A 81 8.56 6.72 -14.52
N MET A 82 9.18 6.19 -13.47
CA MET A 82 8.60 6.14 -12.12
C MET A 82 8.54 7.55 -11.54
N ALA A 83 9.65 8.30 -11.56
CA ALA A 83 9.71 9.68 -11.09
C ALA A 83 8.63 10.56 -11.76
N LYS A 84 8.49 10.46 -13.08
CA LYS A 84 7.43 11.17 -13.81
C LYS A 84 6.01 10.69 -13.46
N GLY A 85 5.86 9.42 -13.11
CA GLY A 85 4.60 8.89 -12.59
C GLY A 85 4.22 9.55 -11.27
N SER A 86 5.16 9.61 -10.33
CA SER A 86 5.00 10.24 -9.01
C SER A 86 4.66 11.73 -9.13
N GLU A 87 5.35 12.46 -10.04
CA GLU A 87 5.04 13.87 -10.33
C GLU A 87 3.57 14.06 -10.78
N LEU A 88 3.06 13.18 -11.65
CA LEU A 88 1.67 13.27 -12.12
C LEU A 88 0.64 12.94 -11.03
N HIS A 89 0.96 12.03 -10.12
CA HIS A 89 0.13 11.79 -8.93
C HIS A 89 0.08 13.03 -8.04
N LEU A 90 1.24 13.63 -7.74
CA LEU A 90 1.32 14.85 -6.94
C LEU A 90 0.54 16.03 -7.57
N GLU A 91 0.66 16.24 -8.90
CA GLU A 91 -0.13 17.26 -9.59
C GLU A 91 -1.64 17.06 -9.41
N ARG A 92 -2.11 15.82 -9.53
CA ARG A 92 -3.53 15.48 -9.34
C ARG A 92 -3.99 15.67 -7.90
N GLU A 93 -3.15 15.36 -6.94
CA GLU A 93 -3.41 15.58 -5.52
C GLU A 93 -3.62 17.07 -5.25
N LEU A 94 -2.71 17.92 -5.73
CA LEU A 94 -2.76 19.37 -5.58
C LEU A 94 -3.99 20.05 -6.22
N GLU A 95 -4.66 19.39 -7.19
CA GLU A 95 -5.91 19.91 -7.75
C GLU A 95 -7.08 19.92 -6.74
N THR A 96 -7.05 19.04 -5.76
CA THR A 96 -8.17 18.81 -4.84
C THR A 96 -7.84 19.08 -3.38
N GLN A 97 -6.56 19.26 -3.04
CA GLN A 97 -6.10 19.35 -1.66
C GLN A 97 -5.24 20.59 -1.44
N GLU A 98 -5.38 21.16 -0.24
CA GLU A 98 -4.49 22.19 0.27
C GLU A 98 -3.63 21.58 1.37
N TYR A 99 -2.31 21.75 1.26
CA TYR A 99 -1.38 21.32 2.31
C TYR A 99 -1.44 22.27 3.50
N VAL A 100 -1.49 21.69 4.68
CA VAL A 100 -1.42 22.43 5.95
C VAL A 100 -0.28 21.83 6.76
N ASP A 101 0.69 22.66 7.11
CA ASP A 101 1.81 22.25 7.96
C ASP A 101 1.33 22.00 9.39
N VAL A 102 1.56 20.81 9.92
CA VAL A 102 1.19 20.39 11.28
C VAL A 102 2.42 19.87 12.01
N ARG A 103 2.76 20.48 13.13
CA ARG A 103 3.86 19.98 13.97
C ARG A 103 3.42 18.72 14.70
N VAL A 104 4.18 17.66 14.51
CA VAL A 104 4.02 16.38 15.19
C VAL A 104 5.17 16.16 16.17
N SER A 105 4.91 15.54 17.32
CA SER A 105 5.88 15.36 18.39
C SER A 105 5.98 13.91 18.89
N SER A 106 5.14 13.02 18.35
CA SER A 106 5.09 11.61 18.74
C SER A 106 4.49 10.76 17.61
N ASP A 107 4.67 9.44 17.70
CA ASP A 107 4.09 8.48 16.75
C ASP A 107 2.56 8.54 16.77
N GLU A 108 1.97 8.83 17.93
CA GLU A 108 0.53 9.04 18.04
C GLU A 108 0.08 10.27 17.27
N ASP A 109 0.86 11.37 17.27
CA ASP A 109 0.58 12.55 16.46
C ASP A 109 0.64 12.25 14.96
N ILE A 110 1.67 11.51 14.51
CA ILE A 110 1.84 11.07 13.12
C ILE A 110 0.65 10.21 12.69
N PHE A 111 0.28 9.24 13.50
CA PHE A 111 -0.86 8.39 13.19
C PHE A 111 -2.19 9.16 13.26
N ALA A 112 -2.34 10.11 14.21
CA ALA A 112 -3.51 10.97 14.31
C ALA A 112 -3.75 11.79 13.03
N VAL A 113 -2.69 12.27 12.36
CA VAL A 113 -2.81 12.97 11.07
C VAL A 113 -3.40 12.04 10.01
N LYS A 114 -2.97 10.80 9.91
CA LYS A 114 -3.56 9.81 8.99
C LYS A 114 -5.04 9.56 9.31
N VAL A 115 -5.38 9.42 10.59
CA VAL A 115 -6.76 9.20 11.05
C VAL A 115 -7.65 10.40 10.75
N ILE A 116 -7.18 11.63 10.99
CA ILE A 116 -7.99 12.83 10.74
C ILE A 116 -8.20 13.09 9.25
N ASN A 117 -7.18 12.83 8.41
CA ASN A 117 -7.31 12.92 6.95
C ASN A 117 -8.35 11.91 6.43
N LEU A 118 -8.28 10.66 6.88
CA LEU A 118 -9.27 9.64 6.54
C LEU A 118 -10.68 10.04 7.03
N THR A 119 -10.80 10.51 8.27
CA THR A 119 -12.10 10.96 8.82
C THR A 119 -12.68 12.10 8.01
N GLN A 120 -11.87 13.10 7.63
CA GLN A 120 -12.30 14.22 6.81
C GLN A 120 -12.78 13.76 5.42
N ALA A 121 -12.05 12.86 4.78
CA ALA A 121 -12.41 12.30 3.49
C ALA A 121 -13.78 11.59 3.56
N LEU A 122 -13.97 10.71 4.56
CA LEU A 122 -15.23 9.99 4.73
C LEU A 122 -16.40 10.92 5.05
N LEU A 123 -16.21 11.91 5.93
CA LEU A 123 -17.23 12.90 6.24
C LEU A 123 -17.59 13.74 5.02
N GLY A 124 -16.60 14.15 4.23
CA GLY A 124 -16.81 14.92 3.01
C GLY A 124 -17.65 14.17 1.99
N LEU A 125 -17.34 12.89 1.77
CA LEU A 125 -18.10 12.00 0.89
C LEU A 125 -19.50 11.75 1.44
N ALA A 126 -19.64 11.42 2.73
CA ALA A 126 -20.94 11.11 3.35
C ALA A 126 -21.90 12.30 3.33
N ASN A 127 -21.40 13.51 3.54
CA ASN A 127 -22.20 14.74 3.55
C ASN A 127 -22.40 15.34 2.15
N GLY A 128 -21.80 14.75 1.11
CA GLY A 128 -21.85 15.28 -0.25
C GLY A 128 -21.15 16.63 -0.44
N THR A 129 -20.29 17.04 0.50
CA THR A 129 -19.50 18.29 0.37
C THR A 129 -18.36 18.14 -0.63
N VAL A 130 -17.88 16.91 -0.82
CA VAL A 130 -16.98 16.52 -1.89
C VAL A 130 -17.53 15.27 -2.58
N SER A 131 -17.39 15.18 -3.90
CA SER A 131 -17.76 14.00 -4.68
C SER A 131 -16.57 13.11 -4.98
N ILE A 132 -15.37 13.63 -4.84
CA ILE A 132 -14.09 12.97 -5.12
C ILE A 132 -13.11 13.29 -4.00
N ASN A 133 -12.42 12.29 -3.50
CA ASN A 133 -11.25 12.45 -2.63
C ASN A 133 -10.06 11.70 -3.25
N ARG A 134 -8.89 12.34 -3.25
CA ARG A 134 -7.66 11.76 -3.80
C ARG A 134 -6.64 11.52 -2.72
N GLU A 135 -5.74 10.55 -2.96
CA GLU A 135 -4.65 10.19 -2.07
C GLU A 135 -5.14 9.91 -0.64
N MET A 136 -6.31 9.27 -0.54
CA MET A 136 -6.94 8.99 0.75
C MET A 136 -6.18 7.91 1.51
N PRO A 137 -5.64 8.21 2.71
CA PRO A 137 -4.99 7.18 3.52
C PRO A 137 -6.01 6.11 3.92
N ILE A 138 -5.57 4.86 3.92
CA ILE A 138 -6.37 3.72 4.40
C ILE A 138 -5.47 2.75 5.18
N PHE A 139 -5.99 2.17 6.22
CA PHE A 139 -5.30 1.16 7.02
C PHE A 139 -6.29 0.16 7.60
N GLY A 140 -5.83 -1.05 7.83
CA GLY A 140 -6.65 -2.13 8.36
C GLY A 140 -5.96 -3.47 8.15
N THR A 141 -6.62 -4.56 8.50
CA THR A 141 -6.04 -5.90 8.40
C THR A 141 -6.57 -6.68 7.21
N LEU A 142 -5.69 -7.46 6.56
CA LEU A 142 -6.05 -8.38 5.48
C LEU A 142 -5.53 -9.79 5.78
N GLY A 143 -6.16 -10.76 5.11
CA GLY A 143 -5.82 -12.17 5.19
C GLY A 143 -6.23 -12.83 6.51
N GLU A 144 -6.06 -14.15 6.56
CA GLU A 144 -6.35 -14.96 7.75
C GLU A 144 -5.41 -14.66 8.93
N SER A 145 -4.20 -14.17 8.64
CA SER A 145 -3.22 -13.76 9.66
C SER A 145 -3.52 -12.40 10.27
N GLU A 146 -4.60 -11.71 9.84
CA GLU A 146 -4.94 -10.35 10.27
C GLU A 146 -3.72 -9.40 10.19
N THR A 147 -2.92 -9.54 9.12
CA THR A 147 -1.74 -8.69 8.90
C THR A 147 -2.18 -7.26 8.66
N LEU A 148 -1.56 -6.30 9.34
CA LEU A 148 -1.82 -4.87 9.17
C LEU A 148 -1.30 -4.40 7.81
N PHE A 149 -2.14 -3.68 7.09
CA PHE A 149 -1.80 -2.99 5.85
C PHE A 149 -2.06 -1.50 5.98
N LEU A 150 -1.17 -0.74 5.38
CA LEU A 150 -1.31 0.69 5.14
C LEU A 150 -1.36 0.92 3.62
N GLY A 151 -2.03 1.99 3.22
CA GLY A 151 -2.09 2.36 1.81
C GLY A 151 -2.63 3.76 1.62
N LYS A 152 -2.57 4.22 0.38
CA LYS A 152 -3.09 5.50 -0.07
C LYS A 152 -3.88 5.25 -1.36
N ILE A 153 -5.18 5.51 -1.33
CA ILE A 153 -6.08 5.30 -2.46
C ILE A 153 -5.98 6.50 -3.38
N ASP A 154 -5.57 6.28 -4.64
CA ASP A 154 -5.39 7.36 -5.62
C ASP A 154 -6.64 8.22 -5.77
N GLU A 155 -7.81 7.60 -5.89
CA GLU A 155 -9.08 8.32 -5.94
C GLU A 155 -10.23 7.44 -5.43
N ILE A 156 -11.08 8.01 -4.58
CA ILE A 156 -12.38 7.47 -4.21
C ILE A 156 -13.45 8.50 -4.50
N ASN A 157 -14.53 8.07 -5.13
CA ASN A 157 -15.61 8.95 -5.52
C ASN A 157 -16.99 8.34 -5.27
N ILE A 158 -18.02 9.18 -5.31
CA ILE A 158 -19.43 8.75 -5.27
C ILE A 158 -20.03 8.96 -6.66
N GLN A 159 -20.45 7.86 -7.28
CA GLN A 159 -21.19 7.87 -8.53
C GLN A 159 -22.52 7.12 -8.35
N ASN A 160 -23.63 7.77 -8.71
CA ASN A 160 -24.97 7.17 -8.59
C ASN A 160 -25.26 6.63 -7.19
N ASN A 161 -24.82 7.32 -6.16
CA ASN A 161 -24.96 6.96 -4.76
C ASN A 161 -24.18 5.71 -4.33
N SER A 162 -23.17 5.29 -5.11
CA SER A 162 -22.27 4.17 -4.84
C SER A 162 -20.84 4.64 -4.75
N LEU A 163 -20.02 4.03 -3.87
CA LEU A 163 -18.60 4.27 -3.80
C LEU A 163 -17.87 3.56 -4.95
N GLU A 164 -17.01 4.29 -5.63
CA GLU A 164 -16.08 3.79 -6.65
C GLU A 164 -14.64 4.09 -6.22
N ILE A 165 -13.77 3.11 -6.29
CA ILE A 165 -12.31 3.28 -6.16
C ILE A 165 -11.71 3.33 -7.56
N VAL A 166 -10.88 4.33 -7.81
CA VAL A 166 -10.18 4.52 -9.09
C VAL A 166 -8.68 4.52 -8.83
N GLU A 167 -7.98 3.60 -9.43
CA GLU A 167 -6.52 3.54 -9.46
C GLU A 167 -6.01 4.25 -10.69
N PHE A 168 -5.02 5.11 -10.53
CA PHE A 168 -4.45 5.91 -11.59
C PHE A 168 -3.08 5.37 -12.01
N LYS A 169 -2.95 4.94 -13.26
CA LYS A 169 -1.70 4.40 -13.80
C LYS A 169 -1.20 5.22 -14.98
N THR A 170 0.03 5.69 -14.88
CA THR A 170 0.68 6.43 -15.96
C THR A 170 1.44 5.51 -16.90
N ARG A 171 1.52 5.88 -18.19
CA ARG A 171 2.20 5.10 -19.21
C ARG A 171 2.98 6.02 -20.15
N THR A 172 4.20 5.61 -20.52
CA THR A 172 5.00 6.33 -21.54
C THR A 172 4.47 6.13 -22.95
N ARG A 173 3.75 5.03 -23.20
CA ARG A 173 3.10 4.72 -24.47
C ARG A 173 1.62 4.44 -24.22
N ASN A 174 0.75 4.89 -25.12
CA ASN A 174 -0.71 4.67 -25.01
C ASN A 174 -1.08 3.23 -25.40
N VAL A 175 -0.51 2.26 -24.67
CA VAL A 175 -0.75 0.83 -24.84
C VAL A 175 -1.07 0.23 -23.48
N LEU A 176 -2.16 -0.54 -23.42
CA LEU A 176 -2.54 -1.27 -22.22
C LEU A 176 -1.44 -2.24 -21.77
N PRO A 177 -1.24 -2.44 -20.47
CA PRO A 177 -0.28 -3.41 -19.97
C PRO A 177 -0.70 -4.85 -20.30
N GLY A 178 0.29 -5.75 -20.31
CA GLY A 178 0.03 -7.18 -20.43
C GLY A 178 -0.68 -7.76 -19.20
N LYS A 179 -1.20 -8.98 -19.33
CA LYS A 179 -2.01 -9.65 -18.29
C LYS A 179 -1.38 -9.61 -16.91
N ALA A 180 -0.11 -10.00 -16.78
CA ALA A 180 0.56 -10.04 -15.49
C ALA A 180 0.64 -8.68 -14.79
N GLN A 181 0.83 -7.60 -15.54
CA GLN A 181 0.82 -6.24 -14.98
C GLN A 181 -0.60 -5.78 -14.63
N LYS A 182 -1.61 -6.17 -15.40
CA LYS A 182 -3.01 -5.91 -15.06
C LYS A 182 -3.39 -6.58 -13.74
N GLU A 183 -3.01 -7.83 -13.55
CA GLU A 183 -3.26 -8.56 -12.29
C GLU A 183 -2.64 -7.87 -11.07
N THR A 184 -1.46 -7.20 -11.23
CA THR A 184 -0.89 -6.40 -10.14
C THR A 184 -1.71 -5.14 -9.83
N HIS A 185 -2.32 -4.53 -10.83
CA HIS A 185 -3.22 -3.38 -10.64
C HIS A 185 -4.58 -3.81 -10.05
N GLU A 186 -5.08 -4.96 -10.47
CA GLU A 186 -6.35 -5.52 -9.97
C GLU A 186 -6.26 -5.86 -8.48
N ILE A 187 -5.18 -6.54 -8.04
CA ILE A 187 -5.01 -6.88 -6.62
C ILE A 187 -4.91 -5.63 -5.75
N GLN A 188 -4.35 -4.53 -6.27
CA GLN A 188 -4.26 -3.25 -5.57
C GLN A 188 -5.64 -2.68 -5.27
N VAL A 189 -6.48 -2.50 -6.29
CA VAL A 189 -7.83 -1.95 -6.09
C VAL A 189 -8.73 -2.88 -5.28
N MET A 190 -8.55 -4.20 -5.40
CA MET A 190 -9.26 -5.17 -4.58
C MET A 190 -8.85 -5.10 -3.11
N ALA A 191 -7.55 -4.88 -2.82
CA ALA A 191 -7.06 -4.67 -1.46
C ALA A 191 -7.64 -3.40 -0.85
N TYR A 192 -7.66 -2.31 -1.59
CA TYR A 192 -8.29 -1.06 -1.15
C TYR A 192 -9.78 -1.22 -0.87
N LYS A 193 -10.52 -1.88 -1.79
CA LYS A 193 -11.93 -2.20 -1.54
C LYS A 193 -12.10 -2.97 -0.23
N LYS A 194 -11.32 -4.03 -0.03
CA LYS A 194 -11.44 -4.87 1.17
C LYS A 194 -11.16 -4.07 2.45
N LEU A 195 -10.17 -3.19 2.45
CA LEU A 195 -9.85 -2.32 3.58
C LEU A 195 -10.97 -1.31 3.86
N VAL A 196 -11.51 -0.65 2.82
CA VAL A 196 -12.61 0.30 2.96
C VAL A 196 -13.88 -0.40 3.46
N ASP A 197 -14.24 -1.54 2.88
CA ASP A 197 -15.43 -2.29 3.28
C ASP A 197 -15.32 -2.80 4.74
N LYS A 198 -14.12 -3.27 5.16
CA LYS A 198 -13.89 -3.64 6.57
C LYS A 198 -14.02 -2.43 7.50
N LEU A 199 -13.48 -1.28 7.12
CA LEU A 199 -13.64 -0.05 7.89
C LEU A 199 -15.12 0.33 8.05
N ILE A 200 -15.91 0.25 6.99
CA ILE A 200 -17.34 0.59 7.01
C ILE A 200 -18.13 -0.43 7.85
N CYS A 201 -17.87 -1.72 7.68
CA CYS A 201 -18.64 -2.79 8.32
C CYS A 201 -18.21 -3.08 9.76
N GLU A 202 -16.92 -3.04 10.04
CA GLU A 202 -16.34 -3.51 11.31
C GLU A 202 -15.68 -2.38 12.12
N GLY A 203 -15.28 -1.29 11.45
CA GLY A 203 -14.45 -0.23 12.04
C GLY A 203 -13.00 -0.65 12.23
N ILE A 204 -12.21 0.27 12.75
CA ILE A 204 -10.79 0.06 13.08
C ILE A 204 -10.67 -0.70 14.41
N LYS A 205 -9.96 -1.81 14.40
CA LYS A 205 -9.67 -2.64 15.59
C LYS A 205 -8.37 -2.18 16.24
N THR A 206 -8.44 -1.24 17.17
CA THR A 206 -7.27 -0.67 17.86
C THR A 206 -6.44 -1.72 18.59
N ALA A 207 -7.07 -2.77 19.13
CA ALA A 207 -6.39 -3.87 19.80
C ALA A 207 -5.37 -4.62 18.90
N THR A 208 -5.56 -4.58 17.59
CA THR A 208 -4.61 -5.15 16.62
C THR A 208 -3.56 -4.12 16.16
N ILE A 209 -3.99 -2.89 15.90
CA ILE A 209 -3.14 -1.87 15.28
C ILE A 209 -2.14 -1.26 16.27
N TYR A 210 -2.61 -0.87 17.47
CA TYR A 210 -1.76 -0.18 18.43
C TYR A 210 -0.52 -0.99 18.87
N PRO A 211 -0.60 -2.30 19.16
CA PRO A 211 0.60 -3.06 19.49
C PRO A 211 1.61 -3.15 18.34
N ILE A 212 1.14 -3.24 17.07
CA ILE A 212 2.02 -3.32 15.90
C ILE A 212 2.74 -1.99 15.67
N LEU A 213 2.03 -0.87 15.81
CA LEU A 213 2.56 0.48 15.60
C LEU A 213 3.12 1.11 16.89
N HIS A 214 3.19 0.37 18.01
CA HIS A 214 3.68 0.82 19.30
C HIS A 214 2.97 2.10 19.83
N LEU A 215 1.65 2.22 19.59
CA LEU A 215 0.86 3.39 19.95
C LEU A 215 0.17 3.24 21.30
N ASP A 216 0.09 4.33 22.06
CA ASP A 216 -0.78 4.46 23.22
C ASP A 216 -2.03 5.28 22.86
N GLY A 217 -3.17 4.59 22.69
CA GLY A 217 -4.44 5.22 22.32
C GLY A 217 -4.93 6.30 23.29
N LYS A 218 -4.44 6.32 24.55
CA LYS A 218 -4.84 7.28 25.59
C LYS A 218 -3.86 8.44 25.79
N LYS A 219 -2.68 8.39 25.17
CA LYS A 219 -1.70 9.48 25.20
C LYS A 219 -2.30 10.74 24.58
N ASN A 220 -2.11 11.87 25.26
CA ASN A 220 -2.59 13.16 24.77
C ASN A 220 -1.84 13.54 23.48
N LEU A 221 -2.60 13.94 22.47
CA LEU A 221 -2.07 14.47 21.20
C LEU A 221 -1.49 15.87 21.36
N GLY A 222 -0.54 16.20 20.51
CA GLY A 222 0.09 17.50 20.44
C GLY A 222 -0.89 18.64 20.14
N SER A 223 -0.56 19.85 20.59
CA SER A 223 -1.45 21.02 20.51
C SER A 223 -1.82 21.38 19.07
N ASP A 224 -0.88 21.25 18.12
CA ASP A 224 -1.11 21.59 16.73
C ASP A 224 -2.03 20.55 16.05
N VAL A 225 -1.82 19.26 16.32
CA VAL A 225 -2.74 18.18 15.89
C VAL A 225 -4.14 18.41 16.44
N LEU A 226 -4.28 18.72 17.74
CA LEU A 226 -5.58 19.02 18.36
C LEU A 226 -6.26 20.25 17.75
N LYS A 227 -5.48 21.27 17.35
CA LYS A 227 -6.01 22.46 16.67
C LYS A 227 -6.62 22.07 15.33
N HIS A 228 -5.96 21.22 14.53
CA HIS A 228 -6.47 20.75 13.25
C HIS A 228 -7.69 19.84 13.41
N CYS A 229 -7.67 18.94 14.39
CA CYS A 229 -8.84 18.11 14.71
C CYS A 229 -10.08 18.95 14.96
N LYS A 230 -9.97 20.06 15.70
CA LYS A 230 -11.08 20.97 16.00
C LYS A 230 -11.64 21.68 14.76
N ALA A 231 -10.83 21.88 13.73
CA ALA A 231 -11.31 22.48 12.48
C ALA A 231 -12.21 21.52 11.67
N ILE A 232 -12.02 20.23 11.84
CA ILE A 232 -12.71 19.17 11.08
C ILE A 232 -13.91 18.62 11.85
N VAL A 233 -13.72 18.31 13.12
CA VAL A 233 -14.74 17.72 13.99
C VAL A 233 -15.06 18.64 15.18
N LYS A 234 -16.35 18.82 15.43
CA LYS A 234 -16.83 19.70 16.53
C LYS A 234 -16.73 19.04 17.92
N THR A 235 -16.39 17.75 17.95
CA THR A 235 -16.29 16.96 19.19
C THR A 235 -14.96 17.24 19.90
N LYS A 236 -14.94 17.15 21.22
CA LYS A 236 -13.72 17.31 22.02
C LYS A 236 -12.84 16.07 21.84
N ILE A 237 -11.64 16.26 21.29
CA ILE A 237 -10.61 15.23 21.09
C ILE A 237 -9.46 15.51 22.03
N LYS A 238 -8.86 14.45 22.59
CA LYS A 238 -7.67 14.51 23.42
C LYS A 238 -6.60 13.50 22.99
N CYS A 239 -7.00 12.34 22.49
CA CYS A 239 -6.13 11.21 22.20
C CYS A 239 -6.59 10.46 20.95
N LEU A 240 -5.82 9.43 20.54
CA LEU A 240 -6.13 8.59 19.39
C LEU A 240 -7.46 7.85 19.53
N ASP A 241 -7.78 7.34 20.72
CA ASP A 241 -9.04 6.62 20.95
C ASP A 241 -10.26 7.49 20.60
N ASP A 242 -10.21 8.78 20.94
CA ASP A 242 -11.29 9.72 20.58
C ASP A 242 -11.42 9.85 19.05
N LEU A 243 -10.29 9.97 18.33
CA LEU A 243 -10.27 10.07 16.86
C LEU A 243 -10.76 8.80 16.17
N ILE A 244 -10.31 7.64 16.62
CA ILE A 244 -10.72 6.35 16.05
C ILE A 244 -12.23 6.12 16.25
N ASN A 245 -12.79 6.49 17.39
CA ASN A 245 -14.23 6.41 17.62
C ASN A 245 -14.99 7.28 16.60
N ILE A 246 -14.54 8.52 16.38
CA ILE A 246 -15.13 9.41 15.38
C ILE A 246 -14.99 8.86 13.97
N LEU A 247 -13.83 8.32 13.62
CA LEU A 247 -13.60 7.66 12.33
C LEU A 247 -14.58 6.50 12.11
N ASN A 248 -14.69 5.60 13.09
CA ASN A 248 -15.57 4.44 13.02
C ASN A 248 -17.05 4.85 12.89
N ASP A 249 -17.46 5.89 13.60
CA ASP A 249 -18.83 6.43 13.46
C ASP A 249 -19.05 7.11 12.12
N SER A 250 -18.06 7.83 11.60
CA SER A 250 -18.13 8.49 10.28
C SER A 250 -18.23 7.48 9.14
N ALA A 251 -17.52 6.36 9.22
CA ALA A 251 -17.52 5.32 8.20
C ALA A 251 -18.92 4.67 8.03
N LYS A 252 -19.71 4.58 9.08
CA LYS A 252 -21.06 3.97 9.04
C LYS A 252 -22.07 4.74 8.17
N PHE A 253 -21.78 5.98 7.80
CA PHE A 253 -22.63 6.77 6.90
C PHE A 253 -22.44 6.45 5.42
N LEU A 254 -21.42 5.63 5.08
CA LEU A 254 -21.12 5.24 3.72
C LEU A 254 -21.57 3.80 3.45
N SER A 255 -21.93 3.52 2.20
CA SER A 255 -22.12 2.15 1.70
C SER A 255 -20.77 1.52 1.32
N ILE A 256 -20.75 0.20 1.23
CA ILE A 256 -19.56 -0.52 0.75
C ILE A 256 -19.19 -0.11 -0.68
N VAL A 257 -17.94 -0.36 -1.06
CA VAL A 257 -17.46 -0.05 -2.41
C VAL A 257 -18.09 -1.02 -3.42
N GLU A 258 -18.75 -0.48 -4.43
CA GLU A 258 -19.41 -1.30 -5.46
C GLU A 258 -18.60 -1.39 -6.75
N ARG A 259 -17.79 -0.38 -7.04
CA ARG A 259 -17.10 -0.27 -8.33
C ARG A 259 -15.61 -0.09 -8.14
N LEU A 260 -14.85 -0.81 -8.97
CA LEU A 260 -13.39 -0.71 -9.04
C LEU A 260 -13.00 -0.37 -10.47
N LYS A 261 -12.16 0.65 -10.63
CA LYS A 261 -11.72 1.13 -11.94
C LYS A 261 -10.21 1.38 -11.94
N ILE A 262 -9.58 1.11 -13.05
CA ILE A 262 -8.19 1.47 -13.33
C ILE A 262 -8.19 2.41 -14.51
N THR A 263 -7.57 3.58 -14.34
CA THR A 263 -7.46 4.59 -15.38
C THR A 263 -6.01 4.66 -15.87
N TYR A 264 -5.80 4.52 -17.17
CA TYR A 264 -4.47 4.62 -17.80
C TYR A 264 -4.31 5.96 -18.49
N THR A 265 -3.28 6.70 -18.09
CA THR A 265 -2.99 8.06 -18.56
C THR A 265 -1.62 8.13 -19.22
N SER A 266 -1.55 8.84 -20.32
CA SER A 266 -0.31 9.11 -21.04
C SER A 266 0.57 10.09 -20.27
N GLN A 267 1.86 9.74 -20.07
CA GLN A 267 2.83 10.66 -19.46
C GLN A 267 3.20 11.84 -20.36
N SER A 268 2.95 11.75 -21.67
CA SER A 268 3.34 12.79 -22.63
C SER A 268 2.34 13.95 -22.71
N ASP A 269 1.03 13.63 -22.70
CA ASP A 269 -0.03 14.64 -22.89
C ASP A 269 -1.04 14.68 -21.71
N LYS A 270 -0.77 13.89 -20.67
CA LYS A 270 -1.58 13.79 -19.44
C LYS A 270 -3.04 13.40 -19.69
N LYS A 271 -3.34 12.78 -20.82
CA LYS A 271 -4.71 12.36 -21.17
C LYS A 271 -4.95 10.89 -20.85
N CYS A 272 -6.12 10.63 -20.30
CA CYS A 272 -6.64 9.28 -20.18
C CYS A 272 -6.84 8.68 -21.58
N PHE A 273 -6.26 7.52 -21.84
CA PHE A 273 -6.42 6.79 -23.09
C PHE A 273 -7.18 5.46 -22.94
N ALA A 274 -7.34 4.97 -21.71
CA ALA A 274 -8.12 3.78 -21.43
C ALA A 274 -8.60 3.75 -19.98
N GLU A 275 -9.75 3.12 -19.77
CA GLU A 275 -10.32 2.79 -18.46
C GLU A 275 -10.70 1.30 -18.45
N GLU A 276 -10.43 0.62 -17.35
CA GLU A 276 -10.81 -0.78 -17.16
C GLU A 276 -11.60 -0.92 -15.86
N VAL A 277 -12.76 -1.56 -15.93
CA VAL A 277 -13.57 -1.92 -14.77
C VAL A 277 -13.10 -3.27 -14.25
N VAL A 278 -12.75 -3.34 -12.97
CA VAL A 278 -12.29 -4.56 -12.32
C VAL A 278 -13.46 -5.21 -11.59
N GLN A 279 -13.68 -6.49 -11.89
CA GLN A 279 -14.67 -7.28 -11.19
C GLN A 279 -14.05 -7.85 -9.91
N TYR A 280 -14.63 -7.52 -8.77
CA TYR A 280 -14.15 -8.05 -7.49
C TYR A 280 -14.47 -9.54 -7.38
N ASN A 281 -13.44 -10.34 -7.12
CA ASN A 281 -13.56 -11.79 -6.89
C ASN A 281 -12.95 -12.12 -5.52
N GLU A 282 -13.82 -12.31 -4.52
CA GLU A 282 -13.42 -12.57 -3.13
C GLU A 282 -12.55 -13.83 -3.01
N ASP A 283 -12.93 -14.93 -3.68
CA ASP A 283 -12.21 -16.19 -3.57
C ASP A 283 -10.79 -16.08 -4.13
N TRP A 284 -10.67 -15.51 -5.34
CA TRP A 284 -9.36 -15.27 -5.95
C TRP A 284 -8.50 -14.34 -5.11
N PHE A 285 -9.07 -13.21 -4.66
CA PHE A 285 -8.36 -12.22 -3.85
C PHE A 285 -7.87 -12.84 -2.53
N SER A 286 -8.76 -13.49 -1.78
CA SER A 286 -8.43 -14.10 -0.49
C SER A 286 -7.37 -15.20 -0.63
N GLN A 287 -7.50 -16.07 -1.65
CA GLN A 287 -6.51 -17.11 -1.93
C GLN A 287 -5.12 -16.51 -2.25
N LYS A 288 -5.06 -15.48 -3.09
CA LYS A 288 -3.81 -14.82 -3.47
C LYS A 288 -3.16 -14.13 -2.26
N VAL A 289 -3.91 -13.32 -1.54
CA VAL A 289 -3.40 -12.61 -0.35
C VAL A 289 -2.91 -13.59 0.70
N ASN A 290 -3.67 -14.62 1.04
CA ASN A 290 -3.26 -15.62 2.04
C ASN A 290 -2.00 -16.38 1.60
N SER A 291 -1.89 -16.73 0.32
CA SER A 291 -0.68 -17.36 -0.22
C SER A 291 0.54 -16.44 -0.11
N MET A 292 0.39 -15.16 -0.46
CA MET A 292 1.47 -14.17 -0.35
C MET A 292 1.87 -13.92 1.11
N LEU A 293 0.90 -13.82 2.02
CA LEU A 293 1.16 -13.64 3.44
C LEU A 293 1.90 -14.82 4.08
N CYS A 294 1.80 -16.04 3.53
CA CYS A 294 2.60 -17.17 4.01
C CYS A 294 4.11 -16.92 3.95
N TYR A 295 4.61 -16.17 2.97
CA TYR A 295 6.00 -15.71 2.94
C TYR A 295 6.29 -14.74 4.08
N TRP A 296 5.49 -13.67 4.20
CA TRP A 296 5.72 -12.61 5.18
C TRP A 296 5.70 -13.11 6.62
N VAL A 297 4.82 -14.05 6.94
CA VAL A 297 4.73 -14.65 8.29
C VAL A 297 5.67 -15.86 8.48
N GLY A 298 6.58 -16.12 7.56
CA GLY A 298 7.62 -17.15 7.68
C GLY A 298 7.12 -18.60 7.53
N LYS A 299 5.92 -18.82 6.97
CA LYS A 299 5.37 -20.17 6.75
C LYS A 299 5.98 -20.89 5.51
N ARG A 300 6.57 -20.14 4.59
CA ARG A 300 7.29 -20.66 3.43
C ARG A 300 8.44 -19.75 3.03
N GLN A 301 9.35 -20.30 2.24
CA GLN A 301 10.41 -19.52 1.60
C GLN A 301 9.86 -18.70 0.43
N THR A 302 10.64 -17.71 0.00
CA THR A 302 10.34 -16.89 -1.17
C THR A 302 10.30 -17.72 -2.45
N GLU A 303 9.43 -17.32 -3.36
CA GLU A 303 9.28 -17.93 -4.67
C GLU A 303 9.51 -16.90 -5.78
N GLY A 304 10.13 -17.31 -6.86
CA GLY A 304 10.24 -16.48 -8.06
C GLY A 304 9.09 -16.75 -9.02
N VAL A 305 9.19 -16.16 -10.21
CA VAL A 305 8.17 -16.32 -11.24
C VAL A 305 8.13 -17.73 -11.82
N ASP A 306 6.95 -18.17 -12.24
CA ASP A 306 6.77 -19.39 -13.00
C ASP A 306 7.43 -19.31 -14.38
N ILE A 307 7.55 -20.47 -15.07
CA ILE A 307 8.23 -20.53 -16.34
C ILE A 307 7.53 -19.71 -17.42
N GLU A 308 6.22 -19.66 -17.40
CA GLU A 308 5.39 -18.86 -18.31
C GLU A 308 5.65 -17.37 -18.15
N ASP A 309 6.07 -16.95 -16.96
CA ASP A 309 6.37 -15.57 -16.60
C ASP A 309 7.87 -15.25 -16.61
N ALA A 310 8.73 -16.18 -17.05
CA ALA A 310 10.18 -16.00 -17.07
C ALA A 310 10.66 -14.79 -17.92
N TRP A 311 9.81 -14.28 -18.82
CA TRP A 311 10.06 -13.05 -19.54
C TRP A 311 10.23 -11.82 -18.62
N LYS A 312 9.62 -11.80 -17.44
CA LYS A 312 9.78 -10.75 -16.40
C LYS A 312 11.25 -10.63 -15.97
N CYS A 313 12.01 -11.72 -16.00
CA CYS A 313 13.42 -11.72 -15.65
C CYS A 313 14.33 -11.00 -16.65
N GLN A 314 13.87 -10.75 -17.87
CA GLN A 314 14.69 -10.07 -18.91
C GLN A 314 14.99 -8.62 -18.55
N SER A 315 14.06 -7.95 -17.84
CA SER A 315 14.20 -6.57 -17.37
C SER A 315 14.49 -6.46 -15.87
N CYS A 316 14.69 -7.56 -15.17
CA CYS A 316 14.90 -7.56 -13.74
C CYS A 316 16.35 -7.17 -13.39
N TYR A 317 16.52 -6.15 -12.57
CA TYR A 317 17.82 -5.68 -12.07
C TYR A 317 18.64 -6.78 -11.40
N TYR A 318 17.99 -7.73 -10.72
CA TYR A 318 18.61 -8.81 -9.99
C TYR A 318 18.79 -10.11 -10.79
N ALA A 319 18.47 -10.12 -12.10
CA ALA A 319 18.42 -11.35 -12.91
C ALA A 319 19.71 -12.19 -12.88
N ASP A 320 20.87 -11.54 -12.96
CA ASP A 320 22.17 -12.24 -13.03
C ASP A 320 22.56 -12.91 -11.71
N ASN A 321 22.10 -12.38 -10.58
CA ASN A 321 22.35 -12.91 -9.25
C ASN A 321 21.20 -13.74 -8.69
N CYS A 322 20.05 -13.82 -9.37
CA CYS A 322 18.86 -14.49 -8.90
C CYS A 322 19.05 -15.99 -8.74
N THR A 323 18.98 -16.46 -7.49
CA THR A 323 19.14 -17.87 -7.12
C THR A 323 17.99 -18.72 -7.65
N TRP A 324 16.76 -18.22 -7.61
CA TRP A 324 15.58 -18.89 -8.17
C TRP A 324 15.73 -19.16 -9.66
N ARG A 325 16.09 -18.14 -10.45
CA ARG A 325 16.34 -18.28 -11.89
C ARG A 325 17.41 -19.33 -12.19
N LYS A 326 18.54 -19.31 -11.44
CA LYS A 326 19.62 -20.27 -11.59
C LYS A 326 19.19 -21.69 -11.24
N SER A 327 18.41 -21.86 -10.18
CA SER A 327 17.89 -23.17 -9.75
C SER A 327 16.94 -23.75 -10.80
N ARG A 328 15.97 -22.96 -11.26
CA ARG A 328 15.01 -23.40 -12.29
C ARG A 328 15.69 -23.74 -13.61
N ALA A 329 16.71 -23.00 -14.03
CA ALA A 329 17.47 -23.32 -15.23
C ALA A 329 18.19 -24.68 -15.11
N ARG A 330 18.75 -25.01 -13.93
CA ARG A 330 19.38 -26.32 -13.67
C ARG A 330 18.36 -27.45 -13.71
N GLU A 331 17.24 -27.31 -13.01
CA GLU A 331 16.16 -28.31 -13.00
C GLU A 331 15.66 -28.64 -14.40
N LEU A 332 15.47 -27.61 -15.25
CA LEU A 332 15.03 -27.79 -16.63
C LEU A 332 16.09 -28.50 -17.48
N ALA A 333 17.36 -28.13 -17.29
CA ALA A 333 18.46 -28.79 -17.99
C ALA A 333 18.55 -30.27 -17.64
N GLU A 334 18.37 -30.63 -16.37
CA GLU A 334 18.36 -32.03 -15.91
C GLU A 334 17.13 -32.80 -16.45
N LYS A 335 15.94 -32.23 -16.39
CA LYS A 335 14.73 -32.84 -16.98
C LYS A 335 14.87 -33.10 -18.47
N ASN A 336 15.48 -32.17 -19.21
CA ASN A 336 15.72 -32.33 -20.63
C ASN A 336 16.76 -33.44 -20.94
N LYS A 337 17.82 -33.55 -20.15
CA LYS A 337 18.80 -34.66 -20.26
C LYS A 337 18.12 -36.00 -20.05
N THR A 338 17.28 -36.11 -19.04
CA THR A 338 16.56 -37.36 -18.74
C THR A 338 15.58 -37.73 -19.87
N LYS A 339 14.86 -36.75 -20.46
CA LYS A 339 13.97 -36.99 -21.61
C LYS A 339 14.72 -37.47 -22.84
N ILE A 340 15.87 -36.89 -23.13
CA ILE A 340 16.72 -37.32 -24.28
C ILE A 340 17.23 -38.73 -24.07
N GLN A 341 17.68 -39.09 -22.85
CA GLN A 341 18.13 -40.47 -22.55
C GLN A 341 17.00 -41.49 -22.68
N LEU A 342 15.77 -41.18 -22.30
CA LEU A 342 14.61 -42.06 -22.43
C LEU A 342 14.12 -42.20 -23.90
N GLN A 343 14.51 -41.35 -24.80
CA GLN A 343 14.20 -41.44 -26.24
C GLN A 343 15.26 -42.20 -27.04
N ILE A 344 16.44 -42.42 -26.45
CA ILE A 344 17.59 -43.12 -27.08
C ILE A 344 17.60 -44.60 -26.69
N ASN A 345 16.91 -45.00 -25.62
CA ASN A 345 16.70 -46.39 -25.20
C ASN A 345 15.33 -46.90 -25.68
#